data_eee122956b3bc21392a91a92b2b0eadd
#
_entry.id   eee122956b3bc21392a91a92b2b0eadd
#
_cell.length_a   1.000
_cell.length_b   1.000
_cell.length_c   1.000
_cell.angle_alpha   90.00
_cell.angle_beta   90.00
_cell.angle_gamma   90.00
#
_symmetry.space_group_name_H-M   'P 1'
#
loop_
_entity.id
_entity.type
_entity.pdbx_description
1 polymer ?
#
loop_
_entity_poly.entity_id
_entity_poly.type
_entity_poly.pdbx_seq_one_letter_code
_entity_poly.pdbx_strand_id
1 'polypeptide(L)' 'GNIRKSKVLAASPDCEYVNVGDYVLFDIDLQETFGENTFDDKYIVVKEANIHAKILHHNGI' A
#
# COMPACT_ATOMS: atom_id res chain seq x y z
N GLY A 1 -15.04 -6.18 2.70
CA GLY A 1 -13.96 -5.50 2.01
C GLY A 1 -13.39 -6.29 0.86
N ASN A 2 -12.52 -5.65 0.15
CA ASN A 2 -11.94 -6.19 -1.06
C ASN A 2 -10.43 -6.15 -0.94
N ILE A 3 -9.86 -7.23 -0.44
CA ILE A 3 -8.44 -7.28 -0.11
C ILE A 3 -7.60 -7.53 -1.36
N ARG A 4 -6.54 -6.76 -1.50
CA ARG A 4 -5.58 -6.86 -2.60
C ARG A 4 -4.17 -6.95 -2.05
N LYS A 5 -3.29 -7.51 -2.84
CA LYS A 5 -1.86 -7.55 -2.56
C LYS A 5 -1.14 -6.67 -3.58
N SER A 6 -0.24 -5.86 -3.10
CA SER A 6 0.58 -5.04 -3.98
C SER A 6 1.92 -4.73 -3.36
N LYS A 7 2.87 -4.40 -4.22
CA LYS A 7 4.17 -3.89 -3.82
C LYS A 7 4.04 -2.40 -3.51
N VAL A 8 4.71 -1.96 -2.46
CA VAL A 8 4.76 -0.55 -2.09
C VAL A 8 5.76 0.16 -3.00
N LEU A 9 5.27 1.11 -3.78
CA LEU A 9 6.11 1.87 -4.72
C LEU A 9 6.64 3.16 -4.10
N ALA A 10 5.89 3.74 -3.17
CA ALA A 10 6.31 4.93 -2.45
C ALA A 10 5.66 4.92 -1.08
N ALA A 11 6.32 5.51 -0.11
CA ALA A 11 5.81 5.59 1.26
C ALA A 11 6.15 6.97 1.81
N SER A 12 5.20 7.55 2.56
CA SER A 12 5.43 8.80 3.25
C SER A 12 6.55 8.64 4.28
N PRO A 13 7.34 9.70 4.52
CA PRO A 13 8.33 9.66 5.60
C PRO A 13 7.72 9.39 6.97
N ASP A 14 6.43 9.62 7.14
CA ASP A 14 5.73 9.38 8.40
C ASP A 14 5.37 7.92 8.63
N CYS A 15 5.54 7.07 7.63
CA CYS A 15 5.25 5.64 7.79
C CYS A 15 6.21 5.02 8.79
N GLU A 16 5.65 4.22 9.70
CA GLU A 16 6.41 3.64 10.80
C GLU A 16 6.92 2.24 10.50
N TYR A 17 6.17 1.48 9.71
CA TYR A 17 6.51 0.07 9.49
C TYR A 17 6.49 -0.37 8.04
N VAL A 18 5.96 0.44 7.14
CA VAL A 18 5.88 0.11 5.72
C VAL A 18 7.02 0.80 4.97
N ASN A 19 7.73 0.04 4.16
CA ASN A 19 8.84 0.54 3.37
C ASN A 19 8.63 0.28 1.89
N VAL A 20 9.23 1.11 1.07
CA VAL A 20 9.24 0.89 -0.39
C VAL A 20 9.81 -0.49 -0.68
N GLY A 21 9.14 -1.22 -1.56
CA GLY A 21 9.54 -2.58 -1.92
C GLY A 21 8.83 -3.67 -1.13
N ASP A 22 8.20 -3.34 -0.01
CA ASP A 22 7.41 -4.31 0.74
C ASP A 22 6.19 -4.73 -0.05
N TYR A 23 5.73 -5.96 0.19
CA TYR A 23 4.42 -6.41 -0.28
C TYR A 23 3.45 -6.35 0.87
N VAL A 24 2.28 -5.78 0.60
CA VAL A 24 1.27 -5.55 1.63
C VAL A 24 -0.10 -6.03 1.17
N LEU A 25 -0.94 -6.34 2.17
CA LEU A 25 -2.36 -6.62 1.95
C LEU A 25 -3.14 -5.40 2.43
N PHE A 26 -4.05 -4.95 1.61
CA PHE A 26 -4.84 -3.77 1.91
C PHE A 26 -6.24 -3.90 1.33
N ASP A 27 -7.17 -3.12 1.86
CA ASP A 27 -8.53 -3.08 1.36
C ASP A 27 -8.63 -1.97 0.31
N ILE A 28 -8.86 -2.34 -0.95
CA ILE A 28 -8.92 -1.36 -2.03
C ILE A 28 -10.10 -0.41 -1.87
N ASP A 29 -11.13 -0.82 -1.15
CA ASP A 29 -12.27 0.06 -0.89
C ASP A 29 -11.91 1.24 0.02
N LEU A 30 -10.77 1.14 0.71
CA LEU A 30 -10.28 2.19 1.60
C LEU A 30 -9.19 3.04 0.96
N GLN A 31 -9.03 2.96 -0.36
CA GLN A 31 -8.06 3.81 -1.03
C GLN A 31 -8.44 5.27 -0.84
N GLU A 32 -7.40 6.10 -0.72
CA GLU A 32 -7.58 7.54 -0.60
C GLU A 32 -7.84 8.13 -1.97
N THR A 33 -8.76 9.10 -2.01
CA THR A 33 -9.03 9.84 -3.24
C THR A 33 -8.57 11.27 -3.05
N PHE A 34 -7.91 11.78 -4.06
CA PHE A 34 -7.41 13.15 -4.06
C PHE A 34 -8.07 13.90 -5.21
N GLY A 35 -7.84 15.19 -5.29
CA GLY A 35 -8.36 15.97 -6.38
C GLY A 35 -7.87 15.47 -7.74
N GLU A 36 -8.58 15.85 -8.79
CA GLU A 36 -8.21 15.48 -10.14
C GLU A 36 -6.77 15.87 -10.44
N ASN A 37 -6.09 15.07 -11.23
CA ASN A 37 -4.71 15.28 -11.66
C ASN A 37 -3.66 15.18 -10.55
N THR A 38 -4.03 14.72 -9.38
CA THR A 38 -3.06 14.52 -8.29
C THR A 38 -2.28 13.24 -8.50
N PHE A 39 -2.96 12.17 -8.88
CA PHE A 39 -2.35 10.87 -9.19
C PHE A 39 -3.00 10.34 -10.46
N ASP A 40 -2.26 9.55 -11.22
CA ASP A 40 -2.86 8.90 -12.37
C ASP A 40 -3.53 7.59 -11.94
N ASP A 41 -4.30 7.00 -12.86
CA ASP A 41 -5.11 5.82 -12.57
C ASP A 41 -4.32 4.56 -12.30
N LYS A 42 -3.01 4.62 -12.45
CA LYS A 42 -2.14 3.46 -12.23
C LYS A 42 -1.81 3.23 -10.78
N TYR A 43 -2.01 4.22 -9.94
CA TYR A 43 -1.58 4.18 -8.56
C TYR A 43 -2.75 4.14 -7.61
N ILE A 44 -2.56 3.40 -6.52
CA ILE A 44 -3.52 3.32 -5.43
C ILE A 44 -2.81 3.88 -4.21
N VAL A 45 -3.48 4.76 -3.50
CA VAL A 45 -2.95 5.36 -2.28
C VAL A 45 -3.80 4.91 -1.10
N VAL A 46 -3.17 4.38 -0.08
CA VAL A 46 -3.87 4.01 1.16
C VAL A 46 -3.07 4.53 2.34
N LYS A 47 -3.77 4.80 3.43
CA LYS A 47 -3.11 5.15 4.69
C LYS A 47 -2.45 3.92 5.27
N GLU A 48 -1.30 4.10 5.92
CA GLU A 48 -0.61 2.99 6.58
C GLU A 48 -1.52 2.26 7.55
N ALA A 49 -2.37 2.99 8.26
CA ALA A 49 -3.31 2.40 9.22
C ALA A 49 -4.31 1.45 8.57
N ASN A 50 -4.52 1.56 7.27
CA ASN A 50 -5.44 0.70 6.52
C ASN A 50 -4.75 -0.48 5.84
N ILE A 51 -3.48 -0.68 6.10
CA ILE A 51 -2.75 -1.85 5.63
C ILE A 51 -2.98 -2.98 6.62
N HIS A 52 -3.53 -4.07 6.14
CA HIS A 52 -3.87 -5.21 6.98
C HIS A 52 -2.66 -6.00 7.43
N ALA A 53 -1.70 -6.16 6.53
CA ALA A 53 -0.54 -6.98 6.81
C ALA A 53 0.59 -6.65 5.85
N LYS A 54 1.79 -6.80 6.33
CA LYS A 54 3.00 -6.76 5.53
C LYS A 54 3.47 -8.19 5.33
N ILE A 55 3.65 -8.57 4.08
CA ILE A 55 4.03 -9.93 3.75
C ILE A 55 5.54 -10.05 3.91
N LEU A 56 5.96 -10.95 4.78
CA LEU A 56 7.37 -11.23 4.95
C LEU A 56 7.80 -12.19 3.85
N HIS A 57 8.88 -11.84 3.20
CA HIS A 57 9.40 -12.64 2.12
C HIS A 57 10.31 -13.73 2.68
N HIS A 58 9.98 -14.98 2.41
CA HIS A 58 10.77 -16.13 2.83
C HIS A 58 11.73 -16.51 1.73
N ASN A 59 13.01 -16.27 1.97
CA ASN A 59 14.04 -16.67 1.03
C ASN A 59 14.62 -18.01 1.43
N GLY A 60 15.01 -18.77 0.44
CA GLY A 60 15.82 -19.96 0.66
C GLY A 60 15.09 -21.15 1.21
N ILE A 61 13.82 -21.12 1.16
CA ILE A 61 13.01 -22.24 1.60
C ILE A 61 12.50 -23.00 0.40
#